data_84ed089b7cdb4fe8039bc09463180ea1
#
_entry.id   84ed089b7cdb4fe8039bc09463180ea1
#
_cell.length_a   1.000
_cell.length_b   1.000
_cell.length_c   1.000
_cell.angle_alpha   90.00
_cell.angle_beta   90.00
_cell.angle_gamma   90.00
#
_symmetry.space_group_name_H-M   'P 1'
#
loop_
_entity.id
_entity.type
_entity.pdbx_description
1 polymer ?
#
loop_
_entity_poly.entity_id
_entity_poly.type
_entity_poly.pdbx_seq_one_letter_code
_entity_poly.pdbx_strand_id
1 'polypeptide(L)'
;IRHPGQGPGILIKTTAETLSVEYSNQVWQIDHTPLDILLTNEGYEILGRPYLTTIIDSYSGCVLGFYLGFAAAGSHEVGLALRHAVLQKQYGSEYELTNDWEPYGLPDYIVTDRAKEFKSKHLKHVAADLGIKLRYRAYPEQGGIIESSFDKNNKELLSLLPGYTGSNVQKRPQNAEKYACLTYKDLELVFTRYLVDHYNHHHPPGVYNQTRNQRWWAGLVGGQPRTIDEHRLDLCLMKTLPRKVQKLGSVLFKGLTYQADWLKDYESQWVVLRYDPRNIVALLVYSAEIEGKPARFLGMIKPRGNERDVLILRDVEDNKKQMRLEGRKIDQASILSERIALNRFAKKEIKTLKQRRRAEQDRINKKAPPINVVELRPTSSSTPESTPLDVPIAATDHHKHKSPPKPADERKSERASEIISFDWNQLMDDA
;
A
#
# COMPACT_ATOMS: atom_id res chain seq x y z
N ILE A 1 12.95 30.35 24.85
CA ILE A 1 12.59 29.25 25.80
C ILE A 1 12.28 28.06 24.90
N ARG A 2 13.15 27.05 24.85
CA ARG A 2 12.88 25.81 24.11
C ARG A 2 11.83 25.03 24.90
N HIS A 3 10.76 24.65 24.25
CA HIS A 3 9.79 23.75 24.86
C HIS A 3 10.49 22.42 25.25
N PRO A 4 10.23 21.87 26.45
CA PRO A 4 10.78 20.60 26.86
C PRO A 4 10.34 19.52 25.84
N GLY A 5 11.32 18.83 25.24
CA GLY A 5 11.06 17.75 24.25
C GLY A 5 11.39 18.09 22.79
N GLN A 6 11.74 19.32 22.45
CA GLN A 6 12.25 19.63 21.11
C GLN A 6 13.73 19.20 21.01
N GLY A 7 13.97 18.06 20.37
CA GLY A 7 15.26 17.72 19.79
C GLY A 7 15.69 18.76 18.75
N PRO A 8 16.93 18.72 18.24
CA PRO A 8 17.37 19.61 17.17
C PRO A 8 16.38 19.51 16.00
N GLY A 9 15.96 20.64 15.43
CA GLY A 9 15.01 20.71 14.35
C GLY A 9 15.47 19.82 13.19
N ILE A 10 14.58 18.92 12.75
CA ILE A 10 14.88 18.00 11.63
C ILE A 10 14.61 18.76 10.33
N LEU A 11 15.67 18.95 9.55
CA LEU A 11 15.60 19.57 8.21
C LEU A 11 15.81 18.53 7.15
N ILE A 12 14.86 18.37 6.24
CA ILE A 12 14.96 17.46 5.10
C ILE A 12 15.03 18.28 3.82
N LYS A 13 16.19 18.24 3.14
CA LYS A 13 16.36 18.89 1.85
C LYS A 13 15.80 18.02 0.75
N THR A 14 14.84 18.54 0.03
CA THR A 14 14.26 17.89 -1.14
C THR A 14 14.68 18.60 -2.41
N THR A 15 14.36 18.04 -3.57
CA THR A 15 14.63 18.66 -4.86
C THR A 15 13.82 19.94 -5.11
N ALA A 16 12.74 20.14 -4.35
CA ALA A 16 11.85 21.28 -4.51
C ALA A 16 12.03 22.33 -3.38
N GLU A 17 12.24 21.87 -2.16
CA GLU A 17 12.25 22.73 -0.96
C GLU A 17 12.99 22.07 0.20
N THR A 18 13.31 22.84 1.24
CA THR A 18 13.77 22.30 2.52
C THR A 18 12.58 22.24 3.47
N LEU A 19 12.26 21.04 3.96
CA LEU A 19 11.19 20.81 4.91
C LEU A 19 11.71 20.89 6.34
N SER A 20 11.13 21.75 7.17
CA SER A 20 11.29 21.72 8.62
C SER A 20 10.25 20.76 9.19
N VAL A 21 10.70 19.72 9.89
CA VAL A 21 9.81 18.69 10.45
C VAL A 21 9.45 19.10 11.88
N GLU A 22 8.20 19.47 12.11
CA GLU A 22 7.75 20.09 13.37
C GLU A 22 6.73 19.23 14.12
N TYR A 23 6.02 18.31 13.45
CA TYR A 23 4.95 17.52 14.03
C TYR A 23 4.84 16.11 13.40
N SER A 24 4.15 15.24 14.12
CA SER A 24 3.91 13.85 13.68
C SER A 24 2.99 13.80 12.47
N ASN A 25 3.25 12.87 11.57
CA ASN A 25 2.58 12.73 10.27
C ASN A 25 2.76 13.95 9.33
N GLN A 26 3.68 14.87 9.63
CA GLN A 26 4.03 15.90 8.66
C GLN A 26 4.82 15.33 7.49
N VAL A 27 5.90 14.59 7.78
CA VAL A 27 6.79 14.04 6.76
C VAL A 27 7.06 12.56 7.03
N TRP A 28 6.64 11.72 6.11
CA TRP A 28 7.03 10.30 6.11
C TRP A 28 8.18 10.05 5.16
N GLN A 29 9.11 9.21 5.56
CA GLN A 29 10.15 8.67 4.69
C GLN A 29 9.81 7.23 4.33
N ILE A 30 9.99 6.88 3.05
CA ILE A 30 9.79 5.53 2.53
C ILE A 30 11.10 5.08 1.90
N ASP A 31 11.50 3.86 2.21
CA ASP A 31 12.66 3.24 1.59
C ASP A 31 12.49 1.72 1.49
N HIS A 32 13.37 1.08 0.71
CA HIS A 32 13.26 -0.32 0.33
C HIS A 32 14.63 -1.00 0.35
N THR A 33 14.73 -2.12 1.06
CA THR A 33 15.98 -2.84 1.20
C THR A 33 15.78 -4.35 1.14
N PRO A 34 16.71 -5.13 0.53
CA PRO A 34 16.77 -6.56 0.75
C PRO A 34 17.24 -6.85 2.18
N LEU A 35 16.54 -7.71 2.90
CA LEU A 35 16.94 -8.10 4.25
C LEU A 35 18.10 -9.09 4.24
N ASP A 36 18.98 -8.98 5.21
CA ASP A 36 20.16 -9.84 5.37
C ASP A 36 19.82 -11.19 6.04
N ILE A 37 18.77 -11.85 5.59
CA ILE A 37 18.31 -13.13 6.11
C ILE A 37 17.78 -14.03 5.00
N LEU A 38 18.02 -15.33 5.11
CA LEU A 38 17.46 -16.34 4.23
C LEU A 38 16.21 -16.93 4.85
N LEU A 39 15.13 -16.97 4.10
CA LEU A 39 13.89 -17.62 4.49
C LEU A 39 13.71 -18.96 3.79
N THR A 40 12.96 -19.86 4.42
CA THR A 40 12.59 -21.16 3.91
C THR A 40 11.08 -21.30 3.73
N ASN A 41 10.66 -22.31 2.99
CA ASN A 41 9.27 -22.79 3.04
C ASN A 41 9.09 -23.76 4.22
N GLU A 42 7.87 -24.25 4.42
CA GLU A 42 7.52 -25.23 5.45
C GLU A 42 8.32 -26.58 5.30
N GLY A 43 8.90 -26.84 4.13
CA GLY A 43 9.76 -27.99 3.85
C GLY A 43 11.25 -27.71 4.00
N TYR A 44 11.63 -26.60 4.64
CA TYR A 44 13.02 -26.15 4.84
C TYR A 44 13.80 -25.88 3.53
N GLU A 45 13.12 -25.73 2.40
CA GLU A 45 13.77 -25.31 1.16
C GLU A 45 13.98 -23.80 1.17
N ILE A 46 15.19 -23.35 0.88
CA ILE A 46 15.54 -21.91 0.90
C ILE A 46 14.79 -21.18 -0.21
N LEU A 47 13.99 -20.19 0.18
CA LEU A 47 13.28 -19.29 -0.72
C LEU A 47 14.17 -18.13 -1.20
N GLY A 48 15.10 -17.68 -0.36
CA GLY A 48 15.99 -16.56 -0.63
C GLY A 48 15.81 -15.43 0.38
N ARG A 49 16.35 -14.26 0.04
CA ARG A 49 16.25 -13.04 0.87
C ARG A 49 14.96 -12.29 0.53
N PRO A 50 14.14 -11.94 1.52
CA PRO A 50 12.99 -11.08 1.29
C PRO A 50 13.41 -9.61 1.16
N TYR A 51 12.53 -8.80 0.59
CA TYR A 51 12.63 -7.35 0.55
C TYR A 51 11.70 -6.74 1.60
N LEU A 52 12.17 -5.68 2.23
CA LEU A 52 11.42 -4.86 3.18
C LEU A 52 11.19 -3.47 2.60
N THR A 53 9.96 -3.02 2.53
CA THR A 53 9.60 -1.61 2.34
C THR A 53 9.14 -1.07 3.69
N THR A 54 9.75 -0.01 4.18
CA THR A 54 9.45 0.58 5.50
C THR A 54 8.99 2.03 5.35
N ILE A 55 8.05 2.44 6.19
CA ILE A 55 7.56 3.82 6.30
C ILE A 55 7.78 4.32 7.71
N ILE A 56 8.48 5.44 7.82
CA ILE A 56 8.88 6.06 9.09
C ILE A 56 8.37 7.49 9.16
N ASP A 57 7.78 7.87 10.29
CA ASP A 57 7.50 9.26 10.62
C ASP A 57 8.80 9.99 10.97
N SER A 58 9.10 11.06 10.25
CA SER A 58 10.36 11.78 10.42
C SER A 58 10.43 12.54 11.74
N TYR A 59 9.30 12.96 12.32
CA TYR A 59 9.27 13.69 13.57
C TYR A 59 9.57 12.79 14.78
N SER A 60 8.85 11.70 14.88
CA SER A 60 8.94 10.79 16.03
C SER A 60 10.01 9.70 15.86
N GLY A 61 10.33 9.35 14.61
CA GLY A 61 11.13 8.18 14.27
C GLY A 61 10.37 6.86 14.39
N CYS A 62 9.04 6.89 14.61
CA CYS A 62 8.21 5.69 14.62
C CYS A 62 8.19 5.01 13.26
N VAL A 63 8.27 3.69 13.23
CA VAL A 63 7.86 2.91 12.10
C VAL A 63 6.34 2.84 12.09
N LEU A 64 5.73 3.41 11.04
CA LEU A 64 4.27 3.44 10.87
C LEU A 64 3.75 2.19 10.19
N GLY A 65 4.54 1.62 9.30
CA GLY A 65 4.14 0.43 8.56
C GLY A 65 5.29 -0.13 7.74
N PHE A 66 5.10 -1.37 7.31
CA PHE A 66 6.03 -2.07 6.45
C PHE A 66 5.32 -3.03 5.50
N TYR A 67 6.04 -3.49 4.51
CA TYR A 67 5.68 -4.61 3.66
C TYR A 67 6.89 -5.51 3.46
N LEU A 68 6.70 -6.81 3.66
CA LEU A 68 7.67 -7.87 3.36
C LEU A 68 7.24 -8.63 2.11
N GLY A 69 8.17 -8.99 1.25
CA GLY A 69 7.88 -9.81 0.07
C GLY A 69 9.14 -10.26 -0.65
N PHE A 70 8.99 -11.15 -1.62
CA PHE A 70 10.09 -11.61 -2.46
C PHE A 70 10.14 -10.91 -3.84
N ALA A 71 9.20 -10.02 -4.11
CA ALA A 71 9.26 -9.17 -5.29
C ALA A 71 10.24 -8.01 -5.03
N ALA A 72 11.04 -7.68 -6.05
CA ALA A 72 11.83 -6.46 -6.01
C ALA A 72 10.92 -5.24 -5.88
N ALA A 73 11.47 -4.13 -5.35
CA ALA A 73 10.75 -2.90 -5.15
C ALA A 73 9.93 -2.49 -6.38
N GLY A 74 8.66 -2.19 -6.14
CA GLY A 74 7.76 -1.68 -7.16
C GLY A 74 6.74 -0.74 -6.51
N SER A 75 6.07 0.06 -7.34
CA SER A 75 5.04 0.99 -6.82
C SER A 75 3.86 0.30 -6.15
N HIS A 76 3.66 -0.99 -6.41
CA HIS A 76 2.63 -1.79 -5.77
C HIS A 76 3.03 -2.16 -4.33
N GLU A 77 4.25 -2.59 -4.11
CA GLU A 77 4.82 -2.94 -2.81
C GLU A 77 4.86 -1.71 -1.89
N VAL A 78 5.20 -0.54 -2.45
CA VAL A 78 5.08 0.76 -1.77
C VAL A 78 3.64 1.05 -1.39
N GLY A 79 2.67 0.79 -2.28
CA GLY A 79 1.24 0.93 -1.99
C GLY A 79 0.78 0.04 -0.83
N LEU A 80 1.27 -1.20 -0.75
CA LEU A 80 0.96 -2.11 0.37
C LEU A 80 1.54 -1.63 1.70
N ALA A 81 2.78 -1.13 1.68
CA ALA A 81 3.39 -0.51 2.87
C ALA A 81 2.61 0.74 3.30
N LEU A 82 2.17 1.58 2.34
CA LEU A 82 1.31 2.75 2.62
C LEU A 82 -0.02 2.33 3.24
N ARG A 83 -0.68 1.30 2.69
CA ARG A 83 -1.91 0.77 3.28
C ARG A 83 -1.71 0.39 4.74
N HIS A 84 -0.63 -0.34 5.02
CA HIS A 84 -0.29 -0.75 6.38
C HIS A 84 0.00 0.44 7.29
N ALA A 85 0.68 1.49 6.80
CA ALA A 85 1.00 2.68 7.59
C ALA A 85 -0.23 3.57 7.86
N VAL A 86 -1.14 3.70 6.89
CA VAL A 86 -2.30 4.60 6.97
C VAL A 86 -3.38 4.04 7.89
N LEU A 87 -3.64 2.73 7.83
CA LEU A 87 -4.70 2.09 8.62
C LEU A 87 -4.26 1.83 10.06
N GLN A 88 -5.22 1.90 10.96
CA GLN A 88 -5.05 1.41 12.32
C GLN A 88 -4.87 -0.11 12.29
N LYS A 89 -3.88 -0.61 13.01
CA LYS A 89 -3.53 -2.03 13.00
C LYS A 89 -4.20 -2.75 14.16
N GLN A 90 -4.67 -3.96 13.90
CA GLN A 90 -5.14 -4.89 14.91
C GLN A 90 -4.48 -6.25 14.63
N TYR A 91 -3.75 -6.75 15.61
CA TYR A 91 -3.08 -8.04 15.54
C TYR A 91 -3.78 -9.04 16.45
N GLY A 92 -3.88 -10.28 16.00
CA GLY A 92 -4.44 -11.35 16.80
C GLY A 92 -3.48 -11.80 17.91
N SER A 93 -4.00 -12.64 18.83
CA SER A 93 -3.23 -13.19 19.95
C SER A 93 -2.02 -14.03 19.52
N GLU A 94 -1.99 -14.51 18.28
CA GLU A 94 -0.86 -15.26 17.72
C GLU A 94 0.42 -14.45 17.60
N TYR A 95 0.30 -13.11 17.57
CA TYR A 95 1.45 -12.22 17.59
C TYR A 95 2.04 -12.01 18.99
N GLU A 96 1.27 -12.36 20.07
CA GLU A 96 1.66 -12.22 21.47
C GLU A 96 2.30 -10.85 21.78
N LEU A 97 1.70 -9.78 21.26
CA LEU A 97 2.16 -8.40 21.47
C LEU A 97 1.85 -7.97 22.91
N THR A 98 2.78 -7.23 23.50
CA THR A 98 2.62 -6.61 24.83
C THR A 98 1.98 -5.23 24.71
N ASN A 99 2.18 -4.56 23.56
CA ASN A 99 1.69 -3.22 23.29
C ASN A 99 0.89 -3.18 21.99
N ASP A 100 0.12 -2.10 21.79
CA ASP A 100 -0.55 -1.84 20.52
C ASP A 100 0.38 -1.15 19.51
N TRP A 101 0.11 -1.36 18.23
CA TRP A 101 0.76 -0.57 17.18
C TRP A 101 0.03 0.76 17.00
N GLU A 102 0.46 1.76 17.72
CA GLU A 102 -0.24 3.03 17.83
C GLU A 102 -0.12 3.96 16.61
N PRO A 103 1.05 4.13 15.92
CA PRO A 103 1.19 5.10 14.85
C PRO A 103 0.41 4.71 13.58
N TYR A 104 -0.40 5.66 13.06
CA TYR A 104 -1.18 5.52 11.83
C TYR A 104 -1.60 6.89 11.28
N GLY A 105 -2.34 6.92 10.16
CA GLY A 105 -2.96 8.12 9.60
C GLY A 105 -2.42 8.51 8.24
N LEU A 106 -2.63 9.75 7.81
CA LEU A 106 -2.17 10.30 6.54
C LEU A 106 -1.09 11.36 6.77
N PRO A 107 0.03 11.35 6.03
CA PRO A 107 1.04 12.40 6.09
C PRO A 107 0.66 13.61 5.23
N ASP A 108 1.35 14.74 5.45
CA ASP A 108 1.31 15.86 4.51
C ASP A 108 2.32 15.68 3.37
N TYR A 109 3.48 15.11 3.69
CA TYR A 109 4.55 14.86 2.73
C TYR A 109 5.03 13.41 2.78
N ILE A 110 5.32 12.85 1.62
CA ILE A 110 6.11 11.63 1.50
C ILE A 110 7.44 12.02 0.85
N VAL A 111 8.55 11.66 1.50
CA VAL A 111 9.90 11.85 0.99
C VAL A 111 10.53 10.50 0.69
N THR A 112 11.01 10.34 -0.53
CA THR A 112 11.66 9.11 -1.01
C THR A 112 12.97 9.44 -1.70
N ASP A 113 13.77 8.43 -2.01
CA ASP A 113 14.86 8.57 -2.95
C ASP A 113 14.35 8.75 -4.40
N ARG A 114 15.27 8.76 -5.38
CA ARG A 114 14.95 8.92 -6.79
C ARG A 114 14.88 7.59 -7.55
N ALA A 115 14.71 6.48 -6.86
CA ALA A 115 14.59 5.18 -7.50
C ALA A 115 13.35 5.11 -8.43
N LYS A 116 13.40 4.21 -9.40
CA LYS A 116 12.40 4.14 -10.47
C LYS A 116 10.98 3.91 -9.94
N GLU A 117 10.83 3.07 -8.92
CA GLU A 117 9.56 2.75 -8.27
C GLU A 117 8.88 3.98 -7.65
N PHE A 118 9.67 4.88 -7.05
CA PHE A 118 9.16 6.09 -6.42
C PHE A 118 8.84 7.20 -7.43
N LYS A 119 9.44 7.18 -8.63
CA LYS A 119 9.11 8.09 -9.74
C LYS A 119 7.92 7.63 -10.57
N SER A 120 7.34 6.48 -10.24
CA SER A 120 6.25 5.89 -11.02
C SER A 120 5.04 6.82 -11.10
N LYS A 121 4.37 6.85 -12.26
CA LYS A 121 3.09 7.55 -12.45
C LYS A 121 2.06 7.08 -11.40
N HIS A 122 2.06 5.79 -11.07
CA HIS A 122 1.16 5.20 -10.08
C HIS A 122 1.32 5.85 -8.69
N LEU A 123 2.54 5.96 -8.15
CA LEU A 123 2.75 6.56 -6.82
C LEU A 123 2.39 8.05 -6.81
N LYS A 124 2.64 8.77 -7.91
CA LYS A 124 2.21 10.17 -8.05
C LYS A 124 0.69 10.32 -7.98
N HIS A 125 -0.06 9.43 -8.66
CA HIS A 125 -1.52 9.42 -8.59
C HIS A 125 -2.01 9.08 -7.19
N VAL A 126 -1.44 8.05 -6.54
CA VAL A 126 -1.76 7.69 -5.15
C VAL A 126 -1.58 8.89 -4.22
N ALA A 127 -0.45 9.57 -4.33
CA ALA A 127 -0.18 10.75 -3.51
C ALA A 127 -1.18 11.88 -3.77
N ALA A 128 -1.50 12.16 -5.03
CA ALA A 128 -2.50 13.16 -5.42
C ALA A 128 -3.91 12.80 -4.91
N ASP A 129 -4.36 11.55 -5.11
CA ASP A 129 -5.67 11.07 -4.66
C ASP A 129 -5.83 11.13 -3.13
N LEU A 130 -4.72 10.96 -2.38
CA LEU A 130 -4.67 11.05 -0.92
C LEU A 130 -4.41 12.47 -0.40
N GLY A 131 -4.19 13.44 -1.26
CA GLY A 131 -3.83 14.82 -0.88
C GLY A 131 -2.45 14.93 -0.25
N ILE A 132 -1.51 14.06 -0.61
CA ILE A 132 -0.16 13.99 -0.07
C ILE A 132 0.83 14.60 -1.06
N LYS A 133 1.76 15.42 -0.58
CA LYS A 133 2.82 16.00 -1.39
C LYS A 133 4.01 15.04 -1.50
N LEU A 134 4.25 14.48 -2.69
CA LEU A 134 5.41 13.63 -2.95
C LEU A 134 6.65 14.49 -3.22
N ARG A 135 7.75 14.20 -2.53
CA ARG A 135 9.04 14.89 -2.65
C ARG A 135 10.17 13.88 -2.77
N TYR A 136 11.23 14.28 -3.45
CA TYR A 136 12.43 13.45 -3.63
C TYR A 136 13.61 14.05 -2.85
N ARG A 137 14.39 13.22 -2.18
CA ARG A 137 15.61 13.67 -1.49
C ARG A 137 16.53 14.41 -2.46
N ALA A 138 17.12 15.52 -2.01
CA ALA A 138 18.10 16.25 -2.80
C ALA A 138 19.39 15.44 -2.94
N TYR A 139 19.82 14.81 -1.83
CA TYR A 139 21.06 14.02 -1.74
C TYR A 139 20.77 12.66 -1.12
N PRO A 140 21.48 11.58 -1.54
CA PRO A 140 21.34 10.25 -0.96
C PRO A 140 21.56 10.21 0.56
N GLU A 141 22.56 10.93 1.07
CA GLU A 141 22.95 10.94 2.49
C GLU A 141 21.86 11.48 3.44
N GLN A 142 20.76 12.01 2.91
CA GLN A 142 19.64 12.52 3.72
C GLN A 142 18.64 11.44 4.15
N GLY A 143 18.94 10.17 3.87
CA GLY A 143 18.19 9.00 4.36
C GLY A 143 18.44 8.63 5.81
N GLY A 144 19.24 9.39 6.57
CA GLY A 144 19.78 8.99 7.86
C GLY A 144 18.81 8.42 8.89
N ILE A 145 17.54 8.86 8.91
CA ILE A 145 16.53 8.31 9.84
C ILE A 145 16.14 6.89 9.42
N ILE A 146 15.83 6.68 8.15
CA ILE A 146 15.37 5.37 7.67
C ILE A 146 16.54 4.38 7.53
N GLU A 147 17.71 4.86 7.11
CA GLU A 147 18.94 4.06 7.09
C GLU A 147 19.36 3.61 8.49
N SER A 148 19.27 4.51 9.50
CA SER A 148 19.49 4.17 10.89
C SER A 148 18.50 3.12 11.40
N SER A 149 17.26 3.13 10.92
CA SER A 149 16.28 2.10 11.24
C SER A 149 16.67 0.75 10.64
N PHE A 150 17.09 0.70 9.38
CA PHE A 150 17.57 -0.54 8.76
C PHE A 150 18.80 -1.11 9.48
N ASP A 151 19.74 -0.26 9.84
CA ASP A 151 20.92 -0.64 10.61
C ASP A 151 20.57 -1.24 11.98
N LYS A 152 19.59 -0.64 12.68
CA LYS A 152 19.08 -1.18 13.94
C LYS A 152 18.37 -2.51 13.75
N ASN A 153 17.45 -2.61 12.79
CA ASN A 153 16.78 -3.85 12.46
C ASN A 153 17.80 -4.98 12.19
N ASN A 154 18.87 -4.66 11.47
CA ASN A 154 19.91 -5.63 11.13
C ASN A 154 20.73 -6.04 12.36
N LYS A 155 21.13 -5.08 13.19
CA LYS A 155 21.99 -5.32 14.37
C LYS A 155 21.22 -5.89 15.57
N GLU A 156 20.02 -5.40 15.83
CA GLU A 156 19.27 -5.72 17.04
C GLU A 156 18.32 -6.92 16.85
N LEU A 157 17.92 -7.21 15.62
CA LEU A 157 16.99 -8.30 15.32
C LEU A 157 17.60 -9.34 14.40
N LEU A 158 17.87 -8.99 13.13
CA LEU A 158 18.21 -9.98 12.10
C LEU A 158 19.50 -10.75 12.44
N SER A 159 20.49 -10.09 13.05
CA SER A 159 21.75 -10.74 13.44
C SER A 159 21.58 -11.86 14.47
N LEU A 160 20.47 -11.89 15.19
CA LEU A 160 20.13 -12.90 16.19
C LEU A 160 19.36 -14.08 15.61
N LEU A 161 18.86 -13.95 14.37
CA LEU A 161 17.97 -14.93 13.77
C LEU A 161 18.75 -15.98 12.94
N PRO A 162 18.29 -17.23 12.92
CA PRO A 162 18.87 -18.26 12.09
C PRO A 162 18.67 -17.93 10.60
N GLY A 163 19.71 -18.15 9.79
CA GLY A 163 19.70 -17.78 8.37
C GLY A 163 20.20 -16.36 8.09
N TYR A 164 20.68 -15.64 9.08
CA TYR A 164 21.32 -14.34 8.89
C TYR A 164 22.52 -14.43 7.96
N THR A 165 22.59 -13.53 6.96
CA THR A 165 23.65 -13.57 5.93
C THR A 165 24.76 -12.55 6.12
N GLY A 166 24.62 -11.66 7.11
CA GLY A 166 25.53 -10.53 7.29
C GLY A 166 25.28 -9.40 6.27
N SER A 167 25.64 -8.19 6.66
CA SER A 167 25.47 -6.99 5.82
C SER A 167 26.46 -6.92 4.65
N ASN A 168 27.53 -7.72 4.68
CA ASN A 168 28.49 -7.85 3.58
C ASN A 168 29.11 -9.26 3.58
N VAL A 169 29.84 -9.58 2.50
CA VAL A 169 30.47 -10.91 2.30
C VAL A 169 31.45 -11.25 3.44
N GLN A 170 32.16 -10.25 3.99
CA GLN A 170 33.15 -10.45 5.06
C GLN A 170 32.50 -10.77 6.42
N LYS A 171 31.27 -10.26 6.64
CA LYS A 171 30.51 -10.49 7.89
C LYS A 171 29.52 -11.65 7.78
N ARG A 172 29.52 -12.35 6.65
CA ARG A 172 28.61 -13.49 6.42
C ARG A 172 28.98 -14.65 7.34
N PRO A 173 28.06 -15.12 8.19
CA PRO A 173 28.28 -16.31 8.99
C PRO A 173 28.55 -17.52 8.08
N GLN A 174 29.49 -18.37 8.47
CA GLN A 174 29.70 -19.64 7.76
C GLN A 174 28.42 -20.48 7.86
N ASN A 175 28.00 -21.02 6.71
CA ASN A 175 26.81 -21.88 6.62
C ASN A 175 25.45 -21.19 6.94
N ALA A 176 25.27 -19.92 6.62
CA ALA A 176 23.97 -19.25 6.77
C ALA A 176 22.81 -20.05 6.14
N GLU A 177 23.07 -20.68 4.99
CA GLU A 177 22.10 -21.54 4.29
C GLU A 177 21.72 -22.79 5.12
N LYS A 178 22.66 -23.36 5.86
CA LYS A 178 22.43 -24.55 6.68
C LYS A 178 21.55 -24.26 7.89
N TYR A 179 21.63 -23.05 8.42
CA TYR A 179 20.88 -22.62 9.61
C TYR A 179 19.58 -21.90 9.26
N ALA A 180 19.32 -21.63 7.99
CA ALA A 180 18.06 -21.02 7.55
C ALA A 180 16.89 -21.97 7.80
N CYS A 181 15.96 -21.59 8.68
CA CYS A 181 14.79 -22.39 9.05
C CYS A 181 13.53 -21.54 9.22
N LEU A 182 13.64 -20.21 9.22
CA LEU A 182 12.48 -19.33 9.38
C LEU A 182 11.67 -19.25 8.12
N THR A 183 10.36 -19.36 8.28
CA THR A 183 9.39 -19.10 7.20
C THR A 183 9.11 -17.59 7.08
N TYR A 184 8.39 -17.21 6.04
CA TYR A 184 7.91 -15.84 5.88
C TYR A 184 7.05 -15.38 7.08
N LYS A 185 6.17 -16.26 7.57
CA LYS A 185 5.30 -15.96 8.71
C LYS A 185 6.09 -15.76 10.01
N ASP A 186 7.10 -16.59 10.23
CA ASP A 186 7.95 -16.47 11.41
C ASP A 186 8.67 -15.12 11.42
N LEU A 187 9.24 -14.72 10.26
CA LEU A 187 9.89 -13.43 10.15
C LEU A 187 8.90 -12.27 10.33
N GLU A 188 7.72 -12.33 9.71
CA GLU A 188 6.68 -11.31 9.86
C GLU A 188 6.27 -11.13 11.32
N LEU A 189 6.05 -12.24 12.04
CA LEU A 189 5.69 -12.24 13.45
C LEU A 189 6.79 -11.63 14.32
N VAL A 190 8.02 -12.11 14.18
CA VAL A 190 9.17 -11.64 14.99
C VAL A 190 9.47 -10.18 14.65
N PHE A 191 9.38 -9.78 13.40
CA PHE A 191 9.60 -8.41 12.96
C PHE A 191 8.53 -7.47 13.50
N THR A 192 7.26 -7.90 13.49
CA THR A 192 6.13 -7.14 14.07
C THR A 192 6.35 -6.94 15.57
N ARG A 193 6.67 -7.99 16.33
CA ARG A 193 6.97 -7.90 17.76
C ARG A 193 8.10 -6.93 18.04
N TYR A 194 9.20 -7.05 17.30
CA TYR A 194 10.33 -6.14 17.46
C TYR A 194 9.93 -4.68 17.22
N LEU A 195 9.16 -4.38 16.19
CA LEU A 195 8.74 -3.02 15.89
C LEU A 195 7.77 -2.47 16.94
N VAL A 196 6.79 -3.26 17.36
CA VAL A 196 5.74 -2.83 18.30
C VAL A 196 6.30 -2.74 19.72
N ASP A 197 6.83 -3.84 20.24
CA ASP A 197 7.16 -3.94 21.66
C ASP A 197 8.55 -3.38 21.99
N HIS A 198 9.42 -3.23 20.97
CA HIS A 198 10.78 -2.79 21.21
C HIS A 198 11.10 -1.47 20.48
N TYR A 199 11.15 -1.45 19.14
CA TYR A 199 11.66 -0.32 18.40
C TYR A 199 10.86 0.97 18.65
N ASN A 200 9.53 0.95 18.54
CA ASN A 200 8.68 2.14 18.73
C ASN A 200 8.60 2.58 20.19
N HIS A 201 8.90 1.70 21.15
CA HIS A 201 8.97 2.00 22.58
C HIS A 201 10.36 2.45 23.06
N HIS A 202 11.36 2.47 22.17
CA HIS A 202 12.68 3.03 22.49
C HIS A 202 12.78 4.51 22.13
N HIS A 203 13.72 5.19 22.81
CA HIS A 203 14.01 6.60 22.53
C HIS A 203 14.65 6.76 21.15
N PRO A 204 14.25 7.78 20.35
CA PRO A 204 14.99 8.15 19.16
C PRO A 204 16.36 8.74 19.53
N PRO A 205 17.35 8.71 18.62
CA PRO A 205 18.66 9.29 18.87
C PRO A 205 18.56 10.77 19.26
N GLY A 206 19.25 11.15 20.33
CA GLY A 206 19.27 12.54 20.82
C GLY A 206 18.03 13.00 21.60
N VAL A 207 17.07 12.09 21.82
CA VAL A 207 15.86 12.34 22.62
C VAL A 207 15.82 11.31 23.74
N TYR A 208 15.98 11.75 24.99
CA TYR A 208 16.13 10.82 26.12
C TYR A 208 14.90 10.79 27.06
N ASN A 209 13.95 11.66 26.85
CA ASN A 209 12.79 11.83 27.74
C ASN A 209 11.46 11.30 27.16
N GLN A 210 11.47 10.86 25.92
CA GLN A 210 10.28 10.35 25.25
C GLN A 210 10.65 9.16 24.35
N THR A 211 9.86 8.09 24.40
CA THR A 211 9.91 7.02 23.40
C THR A 211 9.40 7.54 22.06
N ARG A 212 9.62 6.77 20.98
CA ARG A 212 9.08 7.13 19.65
C ARG A 212 7.56 7.23 19.67
N ASN A 213 6.85 6.28 20.30
CA ASN A 213 5.40 6.33 20.45
C ASN A 213 4.93 7.56 21.23
N GLN A 214 5.53 7.83 22.39
CA GLN A 214 5.20 9.03 23.17
C GLN A 214 5.44 10.31 22.38
N ARG A 215 6.53 10.36 21.61
CA ARG A 215 6.83 11.50 20.75
C ARG A 215 5.84 11.62 19.60
N TRP A 216 5.38 10.49 19.02
CA TRP A 216 4.39 10.48 17.97
C TRP A 216 3.06 11.07 18.46
N TRP A 217 2.56 10.62 19.60
CA TRP A 217 1.34 11.17 20.21
C TRP A 217 1.46 12.65 20.57
N ALA A 218 2.56 13.05 21.21
CA ALA A 218 2.79 14.42 21.60
C ALA A 218 2.94 15.38 20.41
N GLY A 219 3.33 14.86 19.25
CA GLY A 219 3.50 15.66 18.03
C GLY A 219 2.26 15.76 17.14
N LEU A 220 1.15 15.10 17.48
CA LEU A 220 -0.05 15.16 16.66
C LEU A 220 -0.73 16.54 16.76
N VAL A 221 -0.89 17.19 15.61
CA VAL A 221 -1.64 18.45 15.52
C VAL A 221 -3.14 18.16 15.67
N GLY A 222 -3.76 18.78 16.66
CA GLY A 222 -5.18 18.53 16.99
C GLY A 222 -5.44 17.24 17.76
N GLY A 223 -4.39 16.53 18.21
CA GLY A 223 -4.47 15.35 19.08
C GLY A 223 -4.95 14.07 18.41
N GLN A 224 -5.28 14.10 17.12
CA GLN A 224 -5.72 12.93 16.35
C GLN A 224 -5.07 12.91 14.95
N PRO A 225 -4.68 11.73 14.44
CA PRO A 225 -4.16 11.62 13.08
C PRO A 225 -5.29 11.82 12.06
N ARG A 226 -4.95 12.35 10.89
CA ARG A 226 -5.87 12.36 9.75
C ARG A 226 -6.09 10.94 9.27
N THR A 227 -7.33 10.57 9.03
CA THR A 227 -7.71 9.22 8.60
C THR A 227 -8.42 9.24 7.25
N ILE A 228 -8.52 8.08 6.65
CA ILE A 228 -9.29 7.83 5.43
C ILE A 228 -10.03 6.49 5.61
N ASP A 229 -11.19 6.39 5.02
CA ASP A 229 -11.92 5.13 4.94
C ASP A 229 -11.08 4.06 4.18
N GLU A 230 -11.07 2.83 4.69
CA GLU A 230 -10.26 1.74 4.15
C GLU A 230 -10.59 1.45 2.69
N HIS A 231 -11.86 1.41 2.32
CA HIS A 231 -12.28 1.17 0.94
C HIS A 231 -11.80 2.27 0.00
N ARG A 232 -11.94 3.53 0.42
CA ARG A 232 -11.44 4.67 -0.35
C ARG A 232 -9.92 4.62 -0.50
N LEU A 233 -9.20 4.24 0.56
CA LEU A 233 -7.75 4.03 0.51
C LEU A 233 -7.39 2.96 -0.53
N ASP A 234 -8.06 1.81 -0.48
CA ASP A 234 -7.83 0.70 -1.40
C ASP A 234 -8.04 1.13 -2.86
N LEU A 235 -9.07 1.93 -3.13
CA LEU A 235 -9.30 2.49 -4.47
C LEU A 235 -8.15 3.41 -4.91
N CYS A 236 -7.64 4.27 -4.02
CA CYS A 236 -6.49 5.15 -4.31
C CYS A 236 -5.22 4.34 -4.62
N LEU A 237 -5.01 3.22 -3.92
CA LEU A 237 -3.82 2.37 -4.08
C LEU A 237 -3.85 1.46 -5.32
N MET A 238 -4.98 1.33 -6.00
CA MET A 238 -5.08 0.57 -7.25
C MET A 238 -4.27 1.22 -8.37
N LYS A 239 -3.68 0.38 -9.23
CA LYS A 239 -3.07 0.87 -10.46
C LYS A 239 -4.13 1.38 -11.43
N THR A 240 -3.78 2.45 -12.14
CA THR A 240 -4.65 3.07 -13.14
C THR A 240 -4.09 2.87 -14.53
N LEU A 241 -4.97 2.72 -15.53
CA LEU A 241 -4.59 2.60 -16.92
C LEU A 241 -5.71 3.14 -17.82
N PRO A 242 -5.46 4.18 -18.65
CA PRO A 242 -6.43 4.62 -19.63
C PRO A 242 -6.59 3.59 -20.75
N ARG A 243 -7.85 3.38 -21.20
CA ARG A 243 -8.19 2.50 -22.32
C ARG A 243 -9.35 3.06 -23.11
N LYS A 244 -9.32 2.85 -24.41
CA LYS A 244 -10.45 3.15 -25.30
C LYS A 244 -11.42 1.97 -25.30
N VAL A 245 -12.69 2.24 -25.10
CA VAL A 245 -13.73 1.22 -25.20
C VAL A 245 -13.89 0.82 -26.66
N GLN A 246 -13.80 -0.47 -26.94
CA GLN A 246 -13.95 -1.06 -28.26
C GLN A 246 -15.40 -1.42 -28.53
N LYS A 247 -15.68 -1.88 -29.74
CA LYS A 247 -17.02 -2.35 -30.14
C LYS A 247 -17.58 -3.40 -29.17
N LEU A 248 -18.91 -3.44 -29.04
CA LEU A 248 -19.63 -4.35 -28.14
C LEU A 248 -19.33 -4.14 -26.66
N GLY A 249 -18.95 -2.94 -26.24
CA GLY A 249 -18.66 -2.63 -24.85
C GLY A 249 -17.50 -3.44 -24.29
N SER A 250 -16.45 -3.60 -25.06
CA SER A 250 -15.27 -4.38 -24.66
C SER A 250 -14.04 -3.53 -24.46
N VAL A 251 -13.14 -3.99 -23.59
CA VAL A 251 -11.85 -3.37 -23.33
C VAL A 251 -10.77 -4.45 -23.32
N LEU A 252 -9.68 -4.20 -24.04
CA LEU A 252 -8.51 -5.07 -24.03
C LEU A 252 -7.56 -4.66 -22.93
N PHE A 253 -7.32 -5.55 -21.96
CA PHE A 253 -6.36 -5.36 -20.90
C PHE A 253 -5.43 -6.56 -20.78
N LYS A 254 -4.12 -6.32 -21.03
CA LYS A 254 -3.09 -7.36 -20.94
C LYS A 254 -3.40 -8.65 -21.74
N GLY A 255 -4.01 -8.49 -22.91
CA GLY A 255 -4.36 -9.60 -23.81
C GLY A 255 -5.62 -10.38 -23.41
N LEU A 256 -6.34 -9.91 -22.41
CA LEU A 256 -7.64 -10.41 -22.02
C LEU A 256 -8.72 -9.41 -22.42
N THR A 257 -9.83 -9.90 -22.95
CA THR A 257 -10.98 -9.07 -23.29
C THR A 257 -11.95 -9.05 -22.12
N TYR A 258 -12.18 -7.86 -21.60
CA TYR A 258 -13.16 -7.57 -20.56
C TYR A 258 -14.40 -6.96 -21.21
N GLN A 259 -15.58 -7.31 -20.75
CA GLN A 259 -16.82 -6.88 -21.37
C GLN A 259 -17.93 -6.69 -20.33
N ALA A 260 -18.78 -5.70 -20.57
CA ALA A 260 -20.06 -5.53 -19.88
C ALA A 260 -21.06 -4.85 -20.79
N ASP A 261 -22.37 -5.19 -20.67
CA ASP A 261 -23.40 -4.63 -21.52
C ASP A 261 -23.54 -3.11 -21.38
N TRP A 262 -23.45 -2.59 -20.15
CA TRP A 262 -23.50 -1.15 -19.87
C TRP A 262 -22.32 -0.36 -20.48
N LEU A 263 -21.21 -1.04 -20.78
CA LEU A 263 -20.01 -0.38 -21.35
C LEU A 263 -20.21 -0.06 -22.85
N LYS A 264 -21.24 -0.60 -23.49
CA LYS A 264 -21.61 -0.27 -24.90
C LYS A 264 -21.93 1.21 -25.07
N ASP A 265 -22.50 1.86 -24.04
CA ASP A 265 -22.83 3.29 -24.06
C ASP A 265 -21.59 4.20 -24.14
N TYR A 266 -20.40 3.62 -23.88
CA TYR A 266 -19.11 4.30 -23.88
C TYR A 266 -18.23 3.89 -25.06
N GLU A 267 -18.77 3.23 -26.09
CA GLU A 267 -18.00 2.84 -27.27
C GLU A 267 -17.23 4.03 -27.86
N SER A 268 -15.98 3.79 -28.24
CA SER A 268 -15.06 4.79 -28.77
C SER A 268 -14.64 5.91 -27.79
N GLN A 269 -15.12 5.88 -26.54
CA GLN A 269 -14.70 6.82 -25.50
C GLN A 269 -13.52 6.27 -24.72
N TRP A 270 -12.74 7.18 -24.14
CA TRP A 270 -11.68 6.84 -23.20
C TRP A 270 -12.23 6.65 -21.80
N VAL A 271 -11.78 5.57 -21.14
CA VAL A 271 -12.10 5.25 -19.75
C VAL A 271 -10.81 4.95 -19.01
N VAL A 272 -10.82 5.12 -17.70
CA VAL A 272 -9.70 4.77 -16.82
C VAL A 272 -10.03 3.47 -16.10
N LEU A 273 -9.20 2.46 -16.29
CA LEU A 273 -9.26 1.21 -15.54
C LEU A 273 -8.50 1.36 -14.23
N ARG A 274 -9.09 0.96 -13.09
CA ARG A 274 -8.39 0.76 -11.83
C ARG A 274 -8.34 -0.75 -11.54
N TYR A 275 -7.17 -1.25 -11.13
CA TYR A 275 -6.97 -2.67 -10.92
C TYR A 275 -5.92 -2.98 -9.85
N ASP A 276 -6.11 -4.09 -9.13
CA ASP A 276 -5.09 -4.69 -8.27
C ASP A 276 -4.28 -5.70 -9.08
N PRO A 277 -2.94 -5.56 -9.22
CA PRO A 277 -2.10 -6.52 -9.94
C PRO A 277 -2.17 -7.95 -9.40
N ARG A 278 -2.56 -8.12 -8.14
CA ARG A 278 -2.72 -9.43 -7.49
C ARG A 278 -4.03 -10.13 -7.86
N ASN A 279 -5.01 -9.34 -8.29
CA ASN A 279 -6.31 -9.89 -8.72
C ASN A 279 -6.92 -9.02 -9.83
N ILE A 280 -6.69 -9.41 -11.07
CA ILE A 280 -7.23 -8.75 -12.26
C ILE A 280 -8.50 -9.41 -12.80
N VAL A 281 -9.19 -10.26 -12.02
CA VAL A 281 -10.51 -10.81 -12.40
C VAL A 281 -11.56 -9.72 -12.52
N ALA A 282 -11.46 -8.67 -11.70
CA ALA A 282 -12.35 -7.54 -11.75
C ALA A 282 -11.54 -6.26 -11.99
N LEU A 283 -11.96 -5.46 -12.98
CA LEU A 283 -11.43 -4.14 -13.22
C LEU A 283 -12.51 -3.12 -12.94
N LEU A 284 -12.17 -2.06 -12.22
CA LEU A 284 -13.07 -0.93 -12.00
C LEU A 284 -12.89 0.06 -13.14
N VAL A 285 -13.99 0.55 -13.68
CA VAL A 285 -14.01 1.48 -14.82
C VAL A 285 -14.50 2.84 -14.34
N TYR A 286 -13.71 3.86 -14.64
CA TYR A 286 -14.02 5.26 -14.38
C TYR A 286 -14.09 6.05 -15.67
N SER A 287 -14.90 7.12 -15.72
CA SER A 287 -14.83 8.08 -16.82
C SER A 287 -13.44 8.71 -16.88
N ALA A 288 -13.02 9.14 -18.08
CA ALA A 288 -11.85 10.02 -18.17
C ALA A 288 -12.12 11.32 -17.39
N GLU A 289 -11.07 11.86 -16.78
CA GLU A 289 -11.13 13.21 -16.22
C GLU A 289 -11.28 14.21 -17.37
N ILE A 290 -12.28 15.05 -17.28
CA ILE A 290 -12.50 16.18 -18.18
C ILE A 290 -12.34 17.45 -17.32
N GLU A 291 -11.78 18.51 -17.88
CA GLU A 291 -11.57 19.78 -17.17
C GLU A 291 -12.79 20.15 -16.31
N GLY A 292 -12.56 20.30 -14.99
CA GLY A 292 -13.60 20.66 -14.02
C GLY A 292 -14.54 19.53 -13.56
N LYS A 293 -14.36 18.28 -14.04
CA LYS A 293 -15.17 17.14 -13.56
C LYS A 293 -14.29 15.99 -13.13
N PRO A 294 -14.37 15.55 -11.84
CA PRO A 294 -13.63 14.40 -11.36
C PRO A 294 -14.07 13.12 -12.08
N ALA A 295 -13.16 12.16 -12.16
CA ALA A 295 -13.46 10.83 -12.71
C ALA A 295 -14.60 10.17 -11.92
N ARG A 296 -15.65 9.76 -12.63
CA ARG A 296 -16.83 9.10 -12.04
C ARG A 296 -16.72 7.60 -12.21
N PHE A 297 -17.01 6.86 -11.16
CA PHE A 297 -17.17 5.41 -11.25
C PHE A 297 -18.33 5.03 -12.19
N LEU A 298 -18.05 4.17 -13.16
CA LEU A 298 -19.01 3.72 -14.17
C LEU A 298 -19.50 2.29 -13.88
N GLY A 299 -18.64 1.43 -13.37
CA GLY A 299 -18.97 0.06 -13.07
C GLY A 299 -17.75 -0.85 -13.01
N MET A 300 -18.01 -2.15 -12.86
CA MET A 300 -17.00 -3.20 -12.82
C MET A 300 -17.13 -4.10 -14.04
N ILE A 301 -16.00 -4.50 -14.62
CA ILE A 301 -15.92 -5.43 -15.75
C ILE A 301 -15.12 -6.67 -15.40
N LYS A 302 -15.47 -7.80 -16.02
CA LYS A 302 -14.81 -9.09 -15.82
C LYS A 302 -14.32 -9.64 -17.16
N PRO A 303 -13.29 -10.51 -17.17
CA PRO A 303 -12.82 -11.13 -18.41
C PRO A 303 -13.85 -12.15 -18.90
N ARG A 304 -14.10 -12.16 -20.20
CA ARG A 304 -15.00 -13.13 -20.81
C ARG A 304 -14.51 -14.56 -20.59
N GLY A 305 -15.36 -15.44 -20.06
CA GLY A 305 -15.06 -16.87 -19.87
C GLY A 305 -14.28 -17.20 -18.60
N ASN A 306 -14.04 -16.26 -17.69
CA ASN A 306 -13.47 -16.54 -16.38
C ASN A 306 -14.08 -15.67 -15.28
N GLU A 307 -15.09 -16.19 -14.60
CA GLU A 307 -15.87 -15.44 -13.61
C GLU A 307 -15.47 -15.77 -12.15
N ARG A 308 -14.70 -16.84 -11.91
CA ARG A 308 -14.54 -17.42 -10.57
C ARG A 308 -13.10 -17.55 -10.07
N ASP A 309 -12.09 -17.54 -10.93
CA ASP A 309 -10.70 -17.79 -10.52
C ASP A 309 -9.92 -16.48 -10.35
N VAL A 310 -9.13 -16.37 -9.28
CA VAL A 310 -8.20 -15.25 -9.09
C VAL A 310 -7.20 -15.19 -10.24
N LEU A 311 -7.12 -14.08 -10.95
CA LEU A 311 -6.18 -13.81 -12.05
C LEU A 311 -5.11 -12.83 -11.56
N ILE A 312 -3.84 -13.26 -11.60
CA ILE A 312 -2.72 -12.42 -11.19
C ILE A 312 -2.03 -11.90 -12.44
N LEU A 313 -1.78 -10.60 -12.47
CA LEU A 313 -1.19 -9.94 -13.61
C LEU A 313 0.15 -10.57 -14.02
N ARG A 314 1.02 -10.85 -13.06
CA ARG A 314 2.32 -11.46 -13.31
C ARG A 314 2.20 -12.86 -13.95
N ASP A 315 1.26 -13.68 -13.48
CA ASP A 315 1.03 -15.00 -14.06
C ASP A 315 0.61 -14.91 -15.54
N VAL A 316 -0.25 -13.92 -15.85
CA VAL A 316 -0.68 -13.68 -17.25
C VAL A 316 0.50 -13.20 -18.11
N GLU A 317 1.35 -12.32 -17.61
CA GLU A 317 2.51 -11.81 -18.34
C GLU A 317 3.59 -12.88 -18.53
N ASP A 318 3.89 -13.68 -17.50
CA ASP A 318 4.85 -14.80 -17.56
C ASP A 318 4.36 -15.89 -18.55
N ASN A 319 3.06 -16.24 -18.52
CA ASN A 319 2.49 -17.20 -19.47
C ASN A 319 2.59 -16.70 -20.92
N LYS A 320 2.27 -15.44 -21.17
CA LYS A 320 2.44 -14.83 -22.50
C LYS A 320 3.88 -14.86 -22.98
N LYS A 321 4.84 -14.59 -22.08
CA LYS A 321 6.26 -14.67 -22.40
C LYS A 321 6.67 -16.10 -22.76
N GLN A 322 6.21 -17.08 -21.99
CA GLN A 322 6.47 -18.50 -22.25
C GLN A 322 5.89 -18.93 -23.60
N MET A 323 4.63 -18.61 -23.89
CA MET A 323 3.98 -18.94 -25.15
C MET A 323 4.68 -18.30 -26.36
N ARG A 324 5.23 -17.08 -26.21
CA ARG A 324 6.05 -16.44 -27.26
C ARG A 324 7.34 -17.24 -27.53
N LEU A 325 8.00 -17.69 -26.47
CA LEU A 325 9.23 -18.49 -26.60
C LEU A 325 8.96 -19.85 -27.25
N GLU A 326 7.78 -20.41 -27.06
CA GLU A 326 7.33 -21.67 -27.64
C GLU A 326 6.70 -21.51 -29.04
N GLY A 327 6.62 -20.29 -29.58
CA GLY A 327 5.99 -20.01 -30.87
C GLY A 327 4.49 -20.28 -30.93
N ARG A 328 3.81 -20.38 -29.78
CA ARG A 328 2.36 -20.67 -29.67
C ARG A 328 1.52 -19.44 -29.90
N LYS A 329 0.33 -19.65 -30.48
CA LYS A 329 -0.65 -18.59 -30.67
C LYS A 329 -1.10 -18.03 -29.32
N ILE A 330 -1.06 -16.70 -29.18
CA ILE A 330 -1.46 -16.01 -27.97
C ILE A 330 -2.86 -15.43 -28.18
N ASP A 331 -3.88 -16.10 -27.62
CA ASP A 331 -5.23 -15.61 -27.54
C ASP A 331 -5.79 -15.78 -26.11
N GLN A 332 -6.99 -15.27 -25.86
CA GLN A 332 -7.58 -15.32 -24.53
C GLN A 332 -7.78 -16.74 -24.03
N ALA A 333 -8.24 -17.65 -24.91
CA ALA A 333 -8.49 -19.03 -24.56
C ALA A 333 -7.19 -19.74 -24.17
N SER A 334 -6.09 -19.52 -24.92
CA SER A 334 -4.78 -20.12 -24.61
C SER A 334 -4.18 -19.58 -23.29
N ILE A 335 -4.32 -18.28 -23.01
CA ILE A 335 -3.87 -17.69 -21.74
C ILE A 335 -4.64 -18.30 -20.56
N LEU A 336 -5.95 -18.45 -20.68
CA LEU A 336 -6.79 -19.01 -19.61
C LEU A 336 -6.58 -20.52 -19.45
N SER A 337 -6.47 -21.27 -20.55
CA SER A 337 -6.23 -22.73 -20.52
C SER A 337 -4.87 -23.09 -19.94
N GLU A 338 -3.82 -22.32 -20.28
CA GLU A 338 -2.49 -22.50 -19.73
C GLU A 338 -2.47 -22.34 -18.21
N ARG A 339 -3.20 -21.33 -17.71
CA ARG A 339 -3.35 -21.14 -16.28
C ARG A 339 -4.06 -22.29 -15.58
N ILE A 340 -5.15 -22.81 -16.17
CA ILE A 340 -5.84 -23.98 -15.64
C ILE A 340 -4.89 -25.18 -15.62
N ALA A 341 -4.09 -25.35 -16.69
CA ALA A 341 -3.07 -26.40 -16.78
C ALA A 341 -1.97 -26.20 -15.73
N LEU A 342 -1.46 -24.96 -15.55
CA LEU A 342 -0.46 -24.63 -14.52
C LEU A 342 -1.00 -24.85 -13.10
N ASN A 343 -2.24 -24.48 -12.82
CA ASN A 343 -2.88 -24.74 -11.53
C ASN A 343 -3.08 -26.26 -11.30
N ARG A 344 -3.35 -27.03 -12.33
CA ARG A 344 -3.39 -28.50 -12.24
C ARG A 344 -1.99 -29.11 -12.11
N PHE A 345 -1.01 -28.53 -12.80
CA PHE A 345 0.39 -28.99 -12.76
C PHE A 345 1.10 -28.58 -11.45
N ALA A 346 0.79 -27.39 -10.88
CA ALA A 346 1.27 -26.99 -9.56
C ALA A 346 0.75 -27.90 -8.45
N LYS A 347 -0.37 -28.61 -8.69
CA LYS A 347 -0.86 -29.70 -7.83
C LYS A 347 -0.17 -31.05 -8.11
N LYS A 348 0.53 -31.20 -9.27
CA LYS A 348 1.33 -32.36 -9.64
C LYS A 348 2.79 -31.94 -9.79
N GLU A 349 3.60 -32.28 -8.80
CA GLU A 349 5.08 -32.30 -8.82
C GLU A 349 5.79 -31.18 -9.62
N ILE A 350 6.17 -30.12 -8.95
CA ILE A 350 7.15 -29.16 -9.45
C ILE A 350 8.53 -29.83 -9.39
N LYS A 351 9.09 -30.21 -10.54
CA LYS A 351 10.28 -31.06 -10.65
C LYS A 351 11.62 -30.40 -10.35
N THR A 352 11.71 -29.07 -10.23
CA THR A 352 12.99 -28.41 -9.94
C THR A 352 12.93 -27.52 -8.71
N LEU A 353 13.99 -27.55 -7.88
CA LEU A 353 14.12 -26.73 -6.68
C LEU A 353 13.89 -25.23 -6.96
N LYS A 354 14.38 -24.73 -8.10
CA LYS A 354 14.22 -23.33 -8.51
C LYS A 354 12.76 -22.97 -8.81
N GLN A 355 12.00 -23.88 -9.42
CA GLN A 355 10.57 -23.69 -9.71
C GLN A 355 9.74 -23.76 -8.45
N ARG A 356 10.05 -24.66 -7.51
CA ARG A 356 9.41 -24.73 -6.18
C ARG A 356 9.62 -23.46 -5.39
N ARG A 357 10.88 -22.95 -5.33
CA ARG A 357 11.20 -21.68 -4.66
C ARG A 357 10.41 -20.52 -5.25
N ARG A 358 10.37 -20.39 -6.56
CA ARG A 358 9.63 -19.31 -7.24
C ARG A 358 8.12 -19.41 -6.99
N ALA A 359 7.55 -20.60 -7.06
CA ALA A 359 6.13 -20.83 -6.80
C ALA A 359 5.74 -20.49 -5.36
N GLU A 360 6.60 -20.82 -4.39
CA GLU A 360 6.33 -20.47 -3.00
C GLU A 360 6.52 -18.97 -2.71
N GLN A 361 7.53 -18.34 -3.31
CA GLN A 361 7.67 -16.88 -3.25
C GLN A 361 6.44 -16.16 -3.81
N ASP A 362 5.93 -16.63 -4.95
CA ASP A 362 4.72 -16.09 -5.57
C ASP A 362 3.48 -16.33 -4.70
N ARG A 363 3.39 -17.50 -4.04
CA ARG A 363 2.32 -17.82 -3.09
C ARG A 363 2.33 -16.87 -1.88
N ILE A 364 3.49 -16.58 -1.34
CA ILE A 364 3.66 -15.65 -0.21
C ILE A 364 3.28 -14.22 -0.64
N ASN A 365 3.78 -13.78 -1.79
CA ASN A 365 3.42 -12.48 -2.34
C ASN A 365 1.91 -12.33 -2.64
N LYS A 366 1.22 -13.45 -2.91
CA LYS A 366 -0.25 -13.52 -3.12
C LYS A 366 -1.05 -13.45 -1.82
N LYS A 367 -0.50 -13.96 -0.71
CA LYS A 367 -1.15 -13.97 0.61
C LYS A 367 -1.13 -12.62 1.33
N ALA A 368 -0.34 -11.66 0.86
CA ALA A 368 -0.48 -10.29 1.33
C ALA A 368 -1.96 -9.87 1.21
N PRO A 369 -2.55 -9.23 2.25
CA PRO A 369 -3.98 -8.99 2.29
C PRO A 369 -4.45 -8.36 0.98
N PRO A 370 -5.48 -8.91 0.33
CA PRO A 370 -6.00 -8.32 -0.89
C PRO A 370 -6.48 -6.91 -0.56
N ILE A 371 -6.29 -6.00 -1.50
CA ILE A 371 -7.06 -4.76 -1.49
C ILE A 371 -8.53 -5.21 -1.53
N ASN A 372 -9.27 -4.98 -0.44
CA ASN A 372 -10.66 -5.44 -0.34
C ASN A 372 -11.52 -4.63 -1.30
N VAL A 373 -11.71 -5.15 -2.50
CA VAL A 373 -12.75 -4.68 -3.40
C VAL A 373 -14.07 -5.29 -2.92
N VAL A 374 -14.67 -4.65 -1.93
CA VAL A 374 -16.07 -4.93 -1.59
C VAL A 374 -16.91 -4.56 -2.81
N GLU A 375 -17.85 -5.42 -3.20
CA GLU A 375 -18.81 -5.11 -4.26
C GLU A 375 -19.50 -3.78 -3.91
N LEU A 376 -19.18 -2.73 -4.65
CA LEU A 376 -19.92 -1.48 -4.60
C LEU A 376 -21.31 -1.77 -5.17
N ARG A 377 -22.24 -2.15 -4.28
CA ARG A 377 -23.65 -2.07 -4.65
C ARG A 377 -24.03 -0.60 -4.68
N PRO A 378 -24.72 -0.12 -5.74
CA PRO A 378 -25.32 1.20 -5.67
C PRO A 378 -26.26 1.22 -4.47
N THR A 379 -26.05 2.16 -3.56
CA THR A 379 -26.98 2.42 -2.46
C THR A 379 -28.32 2.81 -3.06
N SER A 380 -29.22 1.83 -3.18
CA SER A 380 -30.65 2.12 -3.26
C SER A 380 -31.01 2.78 -1.93
N SER A 381 -31.46 4.00 -1.99
CA SER A 381 -32.02 4.73 -0.86
C SER A 381 -33.23 3.94 -0.32
N SER A 382 -32.99 3.09 0.67
CA SER A 382 -34.06 2.55 1.49
C SER A 382 -34.16 3.44 2.71
N THR A 383 -35.19 4.23 2.74
CA THR A 383 -35.75 4.89 3.93
C THR A 383 -35.91 3.85 5.02
N PRO A 384 -35.41 4.06 6.25
CA PRO A 384 -35.73 3.12 7.34
C PRO A 384 -37.19 3.32 7.73
N GLU A 385 -38.01 2.26 7.57
CA GLU A 385 -39.31 2.15 8.21
C GLU A 385 -39.12 2.19 9.71
N SER A 386 -39.72 3.20 10.32
CA SER A 386 -39.82 3.36 11.76
C SER A 386 -40.81 2.34 12.35
N THR A 387 -40.31 1.36 13.06
CA THR A 387 -41.11 0.56 13.98
C THR A 387 -41.34 1.33 15.29
N PRO A 388 -42.56 1.44 15.82
CA PRO A 388 -42.80 2.11 17.08
C PRO A 388 -42.42 1.18 18.23
N LEU A 389 -41.54 1.62 19.08
CA LEU A 389 -41.35 1.02 20.41
C LEU A 389 -42.15 1.86 21.42
N ASP A 390 -43.17 1.23 21.97
CA ASP A 390 -43.92 1.69 23.16
C ASP A 390 -42.98 1.78 24.37
N VAL A 391 -42.87 2.96 24.97
CA VAL A 391 -42.32 3.16 26.31
C VAL A 391 -43.19 4.19 27.04
N PRO A 392 -43.61 3.94 28.29
CA PRO A 392 -44.63 4.73 28.98
C PRO A 392 -44.13 6.06 29.50
N ILE A 393 -45.03 7.01 29.46
CA ILE A 393 -44.93 8.40 29.90
C ILE A 393 -44.79 8.48 31.43
N ALA A 394 -43.78 9.15 31.93
CA ALA A 394 -43.77 9.76 33.25
C ALA A 394 -43.53 11.24 33.09
N ALA A 395 -44.49 12.00 33.57
CA ALA A 395 -44.49 13.47 33.60
C ALA A 395 -43.51 14.01 34.63
N THR A 396 -42.83 15.09 34.33
CA THR A 396 -42.74 16.34 35.15
C THR A 396 -41.76 17.36 34.59
N ASP A 397 -42.28 18.53 34.51
CA ASP A 397 -41.82 19.89 34.85
C ASP A 397 -40.90 20.70 33.92
N HIS A 398 -41.50 21.88 33.71
CA HIS A 398 -41.00 23.06 33.04
C HIS A 398 -39.63 23.56 33.48
N HIS A 399 -38.74 23.83 32.53
CA HIS A 399 -37.90 25.01 32.61
C HIS A 399 -37.57 25.61 31.20
N LYS A 400 -37.87 26.89 31.09
CA LYS A 400 -37.57 27.78 29.95
C LYS A 400 -36.05 27.85 29.71
N HIS A 401 -35.58 27.58 28.50
CA HIS A 401 -34.25 28.02 28.09
C HIS A 401 -34.27 28.75 26.74
N LYS A 402 -33.52 29.83 26.76
CA LYS A 402 -33.31 30.83 25.70
C LYS A 402 -32.69 30.23 24.46
N SER A 403 -33.09 30.74 23.32
CA SER A 403 -32.53 30.47 21.98
C SER A 403 -31.07 30.90 21.87
N PRO A 404 -30.19 30.15 21.18
CA PRO A 404 -28.84 30.59 20.88
C PRO A 404 -28.81 31.55 19.67
N PRO A 405 -27.78 32.39 19.55
CA PRO A 405 -27.65 33.41 18.52
C PRO A 405 -27.23 32.81 17.17
N LYS A 406 -27.64 33.50 16.09
CA LYS A 406 -27.27 33.20 14.70
C LYS A 406 -25.76 33.32 14.47
N PRO A 407 -25.15 32.45 13.63
CA PRO A 407 -23.75 32.62 13.25
C PRO A 407 -23.58 33.77 12.24
N ALA A 408 -22.48 34.47 12.40
CA ALA A 408 -22.05 35.57 11.56
C ALA A 408 -21.39 35.10 10.28
N ASP A 409 -21.49 35.92 9.26
CA ASP A 409 -20.95 35.98 7.92
C ASP A 409 -19.74 35.06 7.58
N GLU A 410 -19.96 34.27 6.53
CA GLU A 410 -18.93 33.61 5.73
C GLU A 410 -18.03 34.63 5.03
N ARG A 411 -16.78 34.74 5.43
CA ARG A 411 -15.73 35.32 4.57
C ARG A 411 -15.18 34.21 3.68
N LYS A 412 -15.49 34.28 2.40
CA LYS A 412 -14.86 33.54 1.32
C LYS A 412 -13.35 33.75 1.39
N SER A 413 -12.59 32.69 1.62
CA SER A 413 -11.18 32.58 1.24
C SER A 413 -11.07 31.71 0.01
N GLU A 414 -10.97 32.34 -1.13
CA GLU A 414 -10.51 31.72 -2.37
C GLU A 414 -9.05 31.28 -2.17
N ARG A 415 -8.81 30.00 -1.98
CA ARG A 415 -7.51 29.38 -2.29
C ARG A 415 -7.68 28.67 -3.60
N ALA A 416 -7.12 29.28 -4.65
CA ALA A 416 -6.92 28.65 -5.93
C ALA A 416 -6.10 27.37 -5.74
N SER A 417 -6.72 26.22 -5.99
CA SER A 417 -6.01 24.97 -6.22
C SER A 417 -5.41 25.05 -7.61
N GLU A 418 -4.10 25.12 -7.73
CA GLU A 418 -3.43 24.86 -9.01
C GLU A 418 -3.79 23.44 -9.45
N ILE A 419 -4.73 23.36 -10.38
CA ILE A 419 -5.07 22.14 -11.10
C ILE A 419 -3.95 21.94 -12.11
N ILE A 420 -3.09 20.96 -11.87
CA ILE A 420 -2.14 20.48 -12.88
C ILE A 420 -2.98 19.88 -13.99
N SER A 421 -3.12 20.58 -15.10
CA SER A 421 -3.76 20.07 -16.32
C SER A 421 -2.93 18.89 -16.82
N PHE A 422 -3.56 17.74 -16.89
CA PHE A 422 -2.94 16.49 -17.32
C PHE A 422 -3.04 16.41 -18.84
N ASP A 423 -1.89 16.45 -19.53
CA ASP A 423 -1.85 16.28 -20.99
C ASP A 423 -2.01 14.80 -21.36
N TRP A 424 -3.18 14.48 -21.86
CA TRP A 424 -3.56 13.12 -22.28
C TRP A 424 -2.76 12.62 -23.49
N ASN A 425 -2.18 13.50 -24.31
CA ASN A 425 -1.42 13.12 -25.49
C ASN A 425 -0.06 12.52 -25.13
N GLN A 426 0.58 12.97 -24.04
CA GLN A 426 1.82 12.36 -23.55
C GLN A 426 1.68 10.94 -23.00
N LEU A 427 0.46 10.52 -22.64
CA LEU A 427 0.18 9.16 -22.18
C LEU A 427 0.03 8.16 -23.33
N MET A 428 -0.13 8.63 -24.55
CA MET A 428 -0.45 7.80 -25.72
C MET A 428 0.77 7.21 -26.40
N ASP A 429 1.94 7.85 -26.27
CA ASP A 429 3.18 7.44 -26.94
C ASP A 429 3.94 6.33 -26.17
N ASP A 430 3.62 6.10 -24.90
CA ASP A 430 4.26 5.09 -24.03
C ASP A 430 3.42 3.81 -23.82
N ALA A 431 2.31 3.64 -24.53
CA ALA A 431 1.38 2.50 -24.40
C ALA A 431 1.43 1.58 -25.61
#